data_2a76927b55ed9027dcd1dd29c833062f
#
_entry.id   2a76927b55ed9027dcd1dd29c833062f
#
_cell.length_a   1.000
_cell.length_b   1.000
_cell.length_c   1.000
_cell.angle_alpha   90.00
_cell.angle_beta   90.00
_cell.angle_gamma   90.00
#
_symmetry.space_group_name_H-M   'P 1'
#
loop_
_entity.id
_entity.type
_entity.pdbx_description
1 polymer ?
#
loop_
_entity_poly.entity_id
_entity_poly.type
_entity_poly.pdbx_seq_one_letter_code
_entity_poly.pdbx_strand_id
1 'polypeptide(L)'
;MKWRALVCCGIAVLVGGCAQIGYFVQAAHGQFSLLSEARPIDEWISSPGTEGKLKSRLTRVKEIRAFAARELGLPDNDSYTTYADLKRPYVMWNVVATPELSLKPLQWCFPVAGCVNYRGYYSKGEAQAYAAELRAEKYDVEVSGVPAYSTLGWFKDPVLSTFIQYPDGELARLVFHELAHQVVYVPGDSKFNESFAVAVEEAGVERWMELHGDEKTRKAYGAYKERKRDFLALLLKQRKALTANYERDVSDDDKRKEKAAIFQALKDEYLVLKENWGGYSGYDRWFAEPLSNAHLSAIATYHDFVPGFRAMLAKQKDLGKFYAAVRSLSTLNKDERHRQLAGLGESTSVTAGNTLGNDMR
;
A
#
# COMPACT_ATOMS: atom_id res chain seq x y z
N MET A 1 -13.82 24.67 44.07
CA MET A 1 -13.49 24.68 42.64
C MET A 1 -12.43 23.65 42.22
N LYS A 2 -11.43 23.29 43.01
CA LYS A 2 -10.34 22.35 42.62
C LYS A 2 -10.76 20.88 42.46
N TRP A 3 -11.79 20.41 43.17
CA TRP A 3 -12.26 19.01 43.05
C TRP A 3 -13.05 18.72 41.79
N ARG A 4 -13.78 19.69 41.24
CA ARG A 4 -14.52 19.51 39.97
C ARG A 4 -13.59 19.38 38.74
N ALA A 5 -12.45 20.08 38.75
CA ALA A 5 -11.44 19.97 37.71
C ALA A 5 -10.72 18.59 37.68
N LEU A 6 -10.46 18.02 38.87
CA LEU A 6 -9.86 16.69 39.01
C LEU A 6 -10.78 15.56 38.55
N VAL A 7 -12.09 15.67 38.79
CA VAL A 7 -13.09 14.69 38.36
C VAL A 7 -13.24 14.74 36.82
N CYS A 8 -13.27 15.93 36.22
CA CYS A 8 -13.35 16.07 34.75
C CYS A 8 -12.08 15.54 34.04
N CYS A 9 -10.88 15.77 34.58
CA CYS A 9 -9.65 15.20 34.03
C CYS A 9 -9.60 13.67 34.17
N GLY A 10 -10.07 13.12 35.30
CA GLY A 10 -10.14 11.67 35.54
C GLY A 10 -11.09 10.96 34.56
N ILE A 11 -12.24 11.56 34.28
CA ILE A 11 -13.23 11.01 33.31
C ILE A 11 -12.68 11.08 31.88
N ALA A 12 -12.02 12.16 31.48
CA ALA A 12 -11.44 12.28 30.15
C ALA A 12 -10.33 11.23 29.90
N VAL A 13 -9.51 10.90 30.88
CA VAL A 13 -8.49 9.85 30.82
C VAL A 13 -9.12 8.46 30.70
N LEU A 14 -10.22 8.20 31.41
CA LEU A 14 -10.93 6.92 31.36
C LEU A 14 -11.64 6.71 30.03
N VAL A 15 -12.25 7.73 29.43
CA VAL A 15 -12.94 7.62 28.13
C VAL A 15 -11.95 7.44 27.00
N GLY A 16 -10.82 8.14 26.99
CA GLY A 16 -9.75 7.94 26.00
C GLY A 16 -9.13 6.54 26.10
N GLY A 17 -8.97 5.99 27.29
CA GLY A 17 -8.50 4.62 27.51
C GLY A 17 -9.44 3.56 26.98
N CYS A 18 -10.76 3.71 27.17
CA CYS A 18 -11.76 2.76 26.70
C CYS A 18 -11.83 2.67 25.16
N ALA A 19 -11.73 3.79 24.44
CA ALA A 19 -11.73 3.80 22.97
C ALA A 19 -10.48 3.11 22.38
N GLN A 20 -9.33 3.28 23.03
CA GLN A 20 -8.10 2.62 22.63
C GLN A 20 -8.16 1.12 22.91
N ILE A 21 -8.69 0.69 24.05
CA ILE A 21 -8.87 -0.73 24.40
C ILE A 21 -9.84 -1.38 23.41
N GLY A 22 -10.98 -0.76 23.10
CA GLY A 22 -11.96 -1.24 22.12
C GLY A 22 -11.32 -1.48 20.74
N TYR A 23 -10.45 -0.56 20.31
CA TYR A 23 -9.71 -0.72 19.06
C TYR A 23 -8.80 -1.98 19.06
N PHE A 24 -8.02 -2.20 20.13
CA PHE A 24 -7.16 -3.39 20.21
C PHE A 24 -7.97 -4.69 20.32
N VAL A 25 -9.10 -4.68 20.99
CA VAL A 25 -10.00 -5.84 21.07
C VAL A 25 -10.54 -6.20 19.70
N GLN A 26 -11.06 -5.23 18.90
CA GLN A 26 -11.53 -5.51 17.54
C GLN A 26 -10.39 -5.99 16.62
N ALA A 27 -9.19 -5.43 16.76
CA ALA A 27 -8.04 -5.84 15.96
C ALA A 27 -7.63 -7.29 16.28
N ALA A 28 -7.52 -7.64 17.56
CA ALA A 28 -7.23 -9.00 18.00
C ALA A 28 -8.32 -9.99 17.57
N HIS A 29 -9.59 -9.66 17.80
CA HIS A 29 -10.72 -10.50 17.43
C HIS A 29 -10.74 -10.73 15.90
N GLY A 30 -10.57 -9.69 15.09
CA GLY A 30 -10.54 -9.81 13.63
C GLY A 30 -9.40 -10.69 13.13
N GLN A 31 -8.20 -10.54 13.71
CA GLN A 31 -7.05 -11.38 13.39
C GLN A 31 -7.28 -12.86 13.77
N PHE A 32 -7.78 -13.13 14.97
CA PHE A 32 -8.05 -14.50 15.39
C PHE A 32 -9.17 -15.16 14.60
N SER A 33 -10.25 -14.43 14.27
CA SER A 33 -11.31 -14.92 13.41
C SER A 33 -10.78 -15.34 12.04
N LEU A 34 -9.95 -14.47 11.42
CA LEU A 34 -9.32 -14.76 10.14
C LEU A 34 -8.44 -16.02 10.19
N LEU A 35 -7.60 -16.16 11.21
CA LEU A 35 -6.74 -17.32 11.35
C LEU A 35 -7.51 -18.61 11.64
N SER A 36 -8.63 -18.55 12.35
CA SER A 36 -9.48 -19.71 12.66
C SER A 36 -10.22 -20.24 11.40
N GLU A 37 -10.44 -19.42 10.40
CA GLU A 37 -11.05 -19.81 9.11
C GLU A 37 -10.02 -20.38 8.12
N ALA A 38 -8.73 -20.17 8.38
CA ALA A 38 -7.65 -20.59 7.50
C ALA A 38 -7.42 -22.11 7.58
N ARG A 39 -7.41 -22.79 6.42
CA ARG A 39 -7.09 -24.22 6.31
C ARG A 39 -5.97 -24.44 5.29
N PRO A 40 -5.17 -25.52 5.42
CA PRO A 40 -4.12 -25.85 4.48
C PRO A 40 -4.61 -25.87 3.03
N ILE A 41 -3.84 -25.26 2.13
CA ILE A 41 -4.18 -25.21 0.70
C ILE A 41 -4.34 -26.62 0.12
N ASP A 42 -3.51 -27.59 0.56
CA ASP A 42 -3.57 -28.96 0.07
C ASP A 42 -4.87 -29.68 0.46
N GLU A 43 -5.47 -29.35 1.60
CA GLU A 43 -6.79 -29.84 1.98
C GLU A 43 -7.88 -29.30 1.06
N TRP A 44 -7.81 -28.01 0.68
CA TRP A 44 -8.73 -27.43 -0.28
C TRP A 44 -8.60 -28.07 -1.67
N ILE A 45 -7.36 -28.30 -2.15
CA ILE A 45 -7.09 -28.88 -3.47
C ILE A 45 -7.60 -30.34 -3.52
N SER A 46 -7.38 -31.12 -2.46
CA SER A 46 -7.80 -32.52 -2.40
C SER A 46 -9.29 -32.74 -2.13
N SER A 47 -9.97 -31.76 -1.53
CA SER A 47 -11.38 -31.85 -1.19
C SER A 47 -12.28 -31.97 -2.43
N PRO A 48 -13.18 -32.97 -2.52
CA PRO A 48 -14.14 -33.12 -3.63
C PRO A 48 -15.11 -31.93 -3.76
N GLY A 49 -15.43 -31.26 -2.65
CA GLY A 49 -16.37 -30.14 -2.61
C GLY A 49 -15.77 -28.78 -3.05
N THR A 50 -14.46 -28.70 -3.31
CA THR A 50 -13.83 -27.46 -3.76
C THR A 50 -13.99 -27.30 -5.27
N GLU A 51 -14.49 -26.15 -5.71
CA GLU A 51 -14.65 -25.81 -7.14
C GLU A 51 -13.32 -25.90 -7.89
N GLY A 52 -13.34 -26.44 -9.11
CA GLY A 52 -12.15 -26.60 -9.95
C GLY A 52 -11.40 -25.29 -10.18
N LYS A 53 -12.12 -24.17 -10.34
CA LYS A 53 -11.53 -22.84 -10.46
C LYS A 53 -10.69 -22.46 -9.22
N LEU A 54 -11.23 -22.67 -8.02
CA LEU A 54 -10.51 -22.39 -6.79
C LEU A 54 -9.28 -23.30 -6.63
N LYS A 55 -9.41 -24.60 -6.96
CA LYS A 55 -8.26 -25.52 -6.96
C LYS A 55 -7.13 -25.03 -7.86
N SER A 56 -7.44 -24.60 -9.09
CA SER A 56 -6.46 -24.05 -10.02
C SER A 56 -5.80 -22.79 -9.48
N ARG A 57 -6.58 -21.89 -8.85
CA ARG A 57 -6.03 -20.66 -8.25
C ARG A 57 -5.10 -20.95 -7.07
N LEU A 58 -5.47 -21.89 -6.20
CA LEU A 58 -4.66 -22.31 -5.07
C LEU A 58 -3.36 -23.00 -5.52
N THR A 59 -3.42 -23.83 -6.57
CA THR A 59 -2.19 -24.39 -7.20
C THR A 59 -1.29 -23.29 -7.73
N ARG A 60 -1.86 -22.27 -8.39
CA ARG A 60 -1.08 -21.12 -8.87
C ARG A 60 -0.40 -20.36 -7.71
N VAL A 61 -1.05 -20.19 -6.57
CA VAL A 61 -0.40 -19.57 -5.39
C VAL A 61 0.78 -20.39 -4.90
N LYS A 62 0.66 -21.73 -4.87
CA LYS A 62 1.80 -22.61 -4.49
C LYS A 62 2.99 -22.42 -5.44
N GLU A 63 2.75 -22.31 -6.75
CA GLU A 63 3.79 -22.04 -7.75
C GLU A 63 4.44 -20.66 -7.52
N ILE A 64 3.63 -19.61 -7.31
CA ILE A 64 4.10 -18.24 -7.03
C ILE A 64 4.96 -18.22 -5.76
N ARG A 65 4.49 -18.87 -4.69
CA ARG A 65 5.21 -18.94 -3.42
C ARG A 65 6.55 -19.68 -3.56
N ALA A 66 6.57 -20.82 -4.24
CA ALA A 66 7.78 -21.58 -4.51
C ALA A 66 8.78 -20.77 -5.36
N PHE A 67 8.29 -20.00 -6.33
CA PHE A 67 9.10 -19.07 -7.11
C PHE A 67 9.67 -17.95 -6.23
N ALA A 68 8.86 -17.35 -5.36
CA ALA A 68 9.30 -16.30 -4.44
C ALA A 68 10.51 -16.74 -3.60
N ALA A 69 10.48 -17.96 -3.09
CA ALA A 69 11.58 -18.51 -2.29
C ALA A 69 12.82 -18.81 -3.17
N ARG A 70 12.66 -19.52 -4.29
CA ARG A 70 13.78 -20.02 -5.08
C ARG A 70 14.44 -18.95 -5.95
N GLU A 71 13.63 -18.11 -6.59
CA GLU A 71 14.09 -17.14 -7.60
C GLU A 71 14.30 -15.74 -7.04
N LEU A 72 13.52 -15.37 -6.00
CA LEU A 72 13.61 -14.03 -5.43
C LEU A 72 14.31 -14.03 -4.05
N GLY A 73 14.61 -15.19 -3.45
CA GLY A 73 15.21 -15.26 -2.13
C GLY A 73 14.31 -14.69 -1.02
N LEU A 74 12.99 -14.66 -1.26
CA LEU A 74 12.02 -14.27 -0.25
C LEU A 74 11.81 -15.38 0.79
N PRO A 75 11.31 -15.10 2.00
CA PRO A 75 11.19 -16.08 3.06
C PRO A 75 10.40 -17.32 2.67
N ASP A 76 10.98 -18.51 2.91
CA ASP A 76 10.31 -19.79 2.78
C ASP A 76 9.81 -20.25 4.16
N ASN A 77 8.72 -19.68 4.60
CA ASN A 77 8.06 -19.97 5.87
C ASN A 77 6.61 -20.45 5.63
N ASP A 78 5.79 -20.49 6.68
CA ASP A 78 4.40 -20.97 6.56
C ASP A 78 3.40 -19.91 6.01
N SER A 79 3.82 -18.68 5.71
CA SER A 79 2.94 -17.68 5.09
C SER A 79 2.48 -18.13 3.70
N TYR A 80 1.20 -17.90 3.40
CA TYR A 80 0.55 -18.27 2.14
C TYR A 80 0.53 -19.79 1.85
N THR A 81 0.57 -20.63 2.90
CA THR A 81 0.36 -22.09 2.81
C THR A 81 -1.07 -22.51 3.17
N THR A 82 -1.85 -21.60 3.71
CA THR A 82 -3.26 -21.77 4.07
C THR A 82 -4.15 -20.84 3.27
N TYR A 83 -5.46 -21.13 3.20
CA TYR A 83 -6.46 -20.29 2.54
C TYR A 83 -7.67 -20.07 3.46
N ALA A 84 -8.15 -18.82 3.52
CA ALA A 84 -9.38 -18.43 4.22
C ALA A 84 -10.37 -17.75 3.26
N ASP A 85 -11.64 -18.18 3.31
CA ASP A 85 -12.72 -17.61 2.52
C ASP A 85 -13.56 -16.65 3.37
N LEU A 86 -13.24 -15.36 3.30
CA LEU A 86 -13.81 -14.34 4.17
C LEU A 86 -15.24 -13.92 3.82
N LYS A 87 -15.80 -14.35 2.68
CA LYS A 87 -17.15 -13.96 2.21
C LYS A 87 -17.40 -12.45 2.17
N ARG A 88 -16.33 -11.66 2.00
CA ARG A 88 -16.34 -10.18 1.94
C ARG A 88 -15.25 -9.68 1.00
N PRO A 89 -15.39 -8.46 0.41
CA PRO A 89 -14.48 -7.98 -0.63
C PRO A 89 -13.10 -7.54 -0.11
N TYR A 90 -12.96 -7.27 1.18
CA TYR A 90 -11.73 -6.81 1.80
C TYR A 90 -11.51 -7.48 3.15
N VAL A 91 -10.24 -7.69 3.51
CA VAL A 91 -9.88 -8.23 4.81
C VAL A 91 -10.05 -7.21 5.92
N MET A 92 -9.76 -5.94 5.63
CA MET A 92 -9.90 -4.82 6.56
C MET A 92 -10.12 -3.51 5.80
N TRP A 93 -10.40 -2.43 6.54
CA TRP A 93 -10.56 -1.07 6.03
C TRP A 93 -9.60 -0.14 6.74
N ASN A 94 -8.81 0.59 5.95
CA ASN A 94 -7.91 1.62 6.46
C ASN A 94 -8.61 2.98 6.45
N VAL A 95 -8.48 3.70 7.56
CA VAL A 95 -8.87 5.11 7.68
C VAL A 95 -7.59 5.94 7.61
N VAL A 96 -7.50 6.80 6.61
CA VAL A 96 -6.44 7.80 6.44
C VAL A 96 -7.05 9.17 6.65
N ALA A 97 -6.38 10.04 7.38
CA ALA A 97 -6.86 11.41 7.62
C ALA A 97 -5.74 12.44 7.50
N THR A 98 -6.06 13.61 6.96
CA THR A 98 -5.16 14.75 6.86
C THR A 98 -5.87 16.02 7.30
N PRO A 99 -5.17 17.05 7.79
CA PRO A 99 -5.79 18.37 7.91
C PRO A 99 -6.29 18.88 6.56
N GLU A 100 -7.31 19.73 6.58
CA GLU A 100 -7.99 20.25 5.37
C GLU A 100 -7.02 20.90 4.36
N LEU A 101 -6.02 21.62 4.83
CA LEU A 101 -5.02 22.33 4.01
C LEU A 101 -3.61 21.75 4.19
N SER A 102 -3.49 20.43 4.27
CA SER A 102 -2.20 19.75 4.39
C SER A 102 -2.27 18.34 3.79
N LEU A 103 -1.18 17.90 3.17
CA LEU A 103 -1.01 16.52 2.70
C LEU A 103 -0.27 15.63 3.72
N LYS A 104 0.02 16.16 4.91
CA LYS A 104 0.67 15.40 5.98
C LYS A 104 -0.38 14.59 6.73
N PRO A 105 -0.38 13.25 6.66
CA PRO A 105 -1.39 12.44 7.31
C PRO A 105 -1.21 12.45 8.83
N LEU A 106 -2.31 12.22 9.55
CA LEU A 106 -2.29 11.85 10.95
C LEU A 106 -1.50 10.55 11.12
N GLN A 107 -0.91 10.38 12.28
CA GLN A 107 -0.17 9.17 12.62
C GLN A 107 -0.80 8.48 13.82
N TRP A 108 -0.89 7.17 13.74
CA TRP A 108 -1.29 6.29 14.85
C TRP A 108 -0.13 5.38 15.20
N CYS A 109 0.20 5.30 16.48
CA CYS A 109 1.37 4.55 16.93
C CYS A 109 0.94 3.25 17.62
N PHE A 110 1.55 2.13 17.20
CA PHE A 110 1.26 0.79 17.69
C PHE A 110 2.54 0.12 18.20
N PRO A 111 2.44 -0.82 19.18
CA PRO A 111 3.63 -1.41 19.81
C PRO A 111 4.59 -2.11 18.87
N VAL A 112 4.09 -2.77 17.80
CA VAL A 112 4.92 -3.55 16.86
C VAL A 112 5.19 -2.77 15.58
N ALA A 113 4.14 -2.19 14.97
CA ALA A 113 4.26 -1.50 13.69
C ALA A 113 4.94 -0.13 13.80
N GLY A 114 5.06 0.44 15.01
CA GLY A 114 5.47 1.82 15.20
C GLY A 114 4.35 2.80 14.81
N CYS A 115 4.72 4.01 14.38
CA CYS A 115 3.75 5.01 13.93
C CYS A 115 3.50 4.88 12.43
N VAL A 116 2.23 4.66 12.08
CA VAL A 116 1.77 4.50 10.69
C VAL A 116 0.77 5.58 10.32
N ASN A 117 0.56 5.80 9.04
CA ASN A 117 -0.28 6.86 8.48
C ASN A 117 -1.74 6.44 8.27
N TYR A 118 -2.17 5.35 8.87
CA TYR A 118 -3.54 4.83 8.77
C TYR A 118 -3.96 4.11 10.05
N ARG A 119 -5.26 3.93 10.20
CA ARG A 119 -5.85 3.11 11.27
C ARG A 119 -6.74 2.04 10.66
N GLY A 120 -6.40 0.77 10.89
CA GLY A 120 -7.07 -0.37 10.29
C GLY A 120 -8.23 -0.91 11.12
N TYR A 121 -9.33 -1.30 10.46
CA TYR A 121 -10.51 -1.89 11.09
C TYR A 121 -10.94 -3.15 10.34
N TYR A 122 -11.31 -4.20 11.05
CA TYR A 122 -11.90 -5.39 10.45
C TYR A 122 -13.39 -5.23 10.12
N SER A 123 -14.05 -4.21 10.66
CA SER A 123 -15.43 -3.82 10.39
C SER A 123 -15.48 -2.55 9.55
N LYS A 124 -16.20 -2.59 8.41
CA LYS A 124 -16.45 -1.40 7.59
C LYS A 124 -17.25 -0.34 8.36
N GLY A 125 -18.23 -0.79 9.15
CA GLY A 125 -19.06 0.11 9.95
C GLY A 125 -18.25 0.89 10.99
N GLU A 126 -17.32 0.23 11.70
CA GLU A 126 -16.45 0.89 12.67
C GLU A 126 -15.46 1.86 12.00
N ALA A 127 -14.90 1.47 10.83
CA ALA A 127 -14.06 2.37 10.04
C ALA A 127 -14.82 3.63 9.63
N GLN A 128 -16.06 3.48 9.17
CA GLN A 128 -16.91 4.60 8.75
C GLN A 128 -17.34 5.48 9.93
N ALA A 129 -17.65 4.89 11.09
CA ALA A 129 -17.97 5.63 12.31
C ALA A 129 -16.79 6.50 12.75
N TYR A 130 -15.59 5.92 12.83
CA TYR A 130 -14.38 6.67 13.16
C TYR A 130 -14.04 7.75 12.11
N ALA A 131 -14.23 7.45 10.84
CA ALA A 131 -14.07 8.44 9.78
C ALA A 131 -15.06 9.61 9.90
N ALA A 132 -16.29 9.35 10.35
CA ALA A 132 -17.29 10.41 10.60
C ALA A 132 -16.87 11.32 11.76
N GLU A 133 -16.29 10.77 12.84
CA GLU A 133 -15.73 11.55 13.96
C GLU A 133 -14.63 12.50 13.45
N LEU A 134 -13.67 12.00 12.67
CA LEU A 134 -12.59 12.82 12.11
C LEU A 134 -13.11 13.89 11.14
N ARG A 135 -14.13 13.57 10.33
CA ARG A 135 -14.76 14.58 9.45
C ARG A 135 -15.48 15.68 10.24
N ALA A 136 -16.09 15.35 11.40
CA ALA A 136 -16.69 16.34 12.29
C ALA A 136 -15.61 17.27 12.88
N GLU A 137 -14.39 16.78 13.05
CA GLU A 137 -13.20 17.56 13.44
C GLU A 137 -12.54 18.30 12.24
N LYS A 138 -13.17 18.29 11.06
CA LYS A 138 -12.74 18.96 9.82
C LYS A 138 -11.45 18.38 9.20
N TYR A 139 -11.18 17.11 9.41
CA TYR A 139 -10.16 16.41 8.64
C TYR A 139 -10.71 15.94 7.28
N ASP A 140 -9.85 15.95 6.29
CA ASP A 140 -10.05 15.20 5.04
C ASP A 140 -9.83 13.71 5.34
N VAL A 141 -10.80 12.84 5.05
CA VAL A 141 -10.74 11.43 5.43
C VAL A 141 -11.08 10.52 4.27
N GLU A 142 -10.25 9.50 4.06
CA GLU A 142 -10.48 8.37 3.16
C GLU A 142 -10.70 7.08 3.97
N VAL A 143 -11.60 6.23 3.49
CA VAL A 143 -11.80 4.87 4.00
C VAL A 143 -11.61 3.89 2.86
N SER A 144 -10.46 3.27 2.78
CA SER A 144 -10.11 2.32 1.72
C SER A 144 -10.15 0.88 2.18
N GLY A 145 -10.65 -0.01 1.31
CA GLY A 145 -10.63 -1.46 1.55
C GLY A 145 -9.25 -2.03 1.22
N VAL A 146 -8.74 -2.89 2.10
CA VAL A 146 -7.44 -3.56 1.99
C VAL A 146 -7.67 -5.02 1.64
N PRO A 147 -7.16 -5.52 0.49
CA PRO A 147 -7.35 -6.91 0.09
C PRO A 147 -6.46 -7.90 0.85
N ALA A 148 -5.27 -7.46 1.27
CA ALA A 148 -4.29 -8.27 2.00
C ALA A 148 -3.47 -7.38 2.95
N TYR A 149 -2.80 -7.97 3.89
CA TYR A 149 -1.78 -7.34 4.74
C TYR A 149 -0.81 -8.42 5.25
N SER A 150 0.37 -8.01 5.66
CA SER A 150 1.35 -8.88 6.28
C SER A 150 1.39 -8.66 7.80
N THR A 151 1.48 -9.78 8.54
CA THR A 151 1.81 -9.76 9.97
C THR A 151 3.33 -9.75 10.22
N LEU A 152 4.13 -9.46 9.20
CA LEU A 152 5.60 -9.44 9.25
C LEU A 152 6.19 -10.79 9.67
N GLY A 153 5.48 -11.90 9.41
CA GLY A 153 5.89 -13.25 9.81
C GLY A 153 5.59 -13.61 11.27
N TRP A 154 4.90 -12.76 12.03
CA TRP A 154 4.43 -13.10 13.39
C TRP A 154 3.37 -14.20 13.40
N PHE A 155 2.58 -14.27 12.32
CA PHE A 155 1.58 -15.31 12.09
C PHE A 155 1.78 -15.93 10.71
N LYS A 156 1.14 -17.08 10.47
CA LYS A 156 1.06 -17.73 9.17
C LYS A 156 0.00 -17.02 8.33
N ASP A 157 0.38 -15.94 7.63
CA ASP A 157 -0.55 -15.14 6.85
C ASP A 157 -1.21 -16.01 5.76
N PRO A 158 -2.57 -16.15 5.73
CA PRO A 158 -3.25 -16.99 4.75
C PRO A 158 -3.42 -16.28 3.39
N VAL A 159 -3.57 -17.07 2.36
CA VAL A 159 -4.18 -16.62 1.11
C VAL A 159 -5.66 -16.33 1.38
N LEU A 160 -6.19 -15.22 0.85
CA LEU A 160 -7.56 -14.79 1.13
C LEU A 160 -8.43 -14.78 -0.13
N SER A 161 -9.74 -15.04 0.07
CA SER A 161 -10.75 -14.93 -1.01
C SER A 161 -10.81 -13.52 -1.61
N THR A 162 -10.35 -12.51 -0.89
CA THR A 162 -10.31 -11.10 -1.31
C THR A 162 -9.38 -10.83 -2.49
N PHE A 163 -8.35 -11.66 -2.71
CA PHE A 163 -7.37 -11.47 -3.78
C PHE A 163 -7.04 -12.71 -4.61
N ILE A 164 -7.48 -13.92 -4.21
CA ILE A 164 -7.15 -15.16 -4.91
C ILE A 164 -7.57 -15.14 -6.39
N GLN A 165 -8.60 -14.38 -6.75
CA GLN A 165 -9.12 -14.27 -8.12
C GLN A 165 -8.41 -13.20 -8.97
N TYR A 166 -7.41 -12.51 -8.45
CA TYR A 166 -6.65 -11.53 -9.22
C TYR A 166 -5.93 -12.19 -10.41
N PRO A 167 -5.69 -11.48 -11.53
CA PRO A 167 -4.82 -11.97 -12.60
C PRO A 167 -3.47 -12.44 -12.05
N ASP A 168 -2.84 -13.43 -12.70
CA ASP A 168 -1.62 -14.06 -12.17
C ASP A 168 -0.50 -13.08 -11.82
N GLY A 169 -0.29 -12.04 -12.63
CA GLY A 169 0.69 -10.99 -12.33
C GLY A 169 0.37 -10.18 -11.09
N GLU A 170 -0.91 -9.86 -10.90
CA GLU A 170 -1.37 -9.13 -9.71
C GLU A 170 -1.29 -10.01 -8.45
N LEU A 171 -1.61 -11.29 -8.59
CA LEU A 171 -1.52 -12.27 -7.51
C LEU A 171 -0.05 -12.45 -7.09
N ALA A 172 0.86 -12.62 -8.05
CA ALA A 172 2.29 -12.71 -7.81
C ALA A 172 2.83 -11.43 -7.17
N ARG A 173 2.44 -10.26 -7.69
CA ARG A 173 2.80 -8.96 -7.16
C ARG A 173 2.46 -8.84 -5.68
N LEU A 174 1.22 -9.17 -5.31
CA LEU A 174 0.75 -9.08 -3.93
C LEU A 174 1.53 -10.03 -3.01
N VAL A 175 1.72 -11.29 -3.40
CA VAL A 175 2.49 -12.26 -2.60
C VAL A 175 3.94 -11.81 -2.42
N PHE A 176 4.59 -11.29 -3.46
CA PHE A 176 5.98 -10.81 -3.36
C PHE A 176 6.09 -9.56 -2.49
N HIS A 177 5.12 -8.64 -2.59
CA HIS A 177 5.04 -7.45 -1.77
C HIS A 177 4.99 -7.79 -0.28
N GLU A 178 4.04 -8.62 0.10
CA GLU A 178 3.83 -8.99 1.50
C GLU A 178 4.99 -9.82 2.07
N LEU A 179 5.60 -10.70 1.27
CA LEU A 179 6.80 -11.43 1.67
C LEU A 179 8.03 -10.52 1.79
N ALA A 180 8.12 -9.45 0.99
CA ALA A 180 9.21 -8.48 1.10
C ALA A 180 9.24 -7.78 2.47
N HIS A 181 8.06 -7.47 3.05
CA HIS A 181 7.98 -6.93 4.40
C HIS A 181 8.58 -7.83 5.48
N GLN A 182 8.69 -9.13 5.22
CA GLN A 182 9.34 -10.08 6.14
C GLN A 182 10.87 -10.13 5.96
N VAL A 183 11.42 -9.57 4.87
CA VAL A 183 12.88 -9.48 4.65
C VAL A 183 13.49 -8.32 5.44
N VAL A 184 12.88 -7.14 5.32
CA VAL A 184 13.28 -5.92 6.04
C VAL A 184 12.03 -5.11 6.38
N TYR A 185 11.91 -4.73 7.65
CA TYR A 185 10.87 -3.82 8.14
C TYR A 185 11.45 -2.87 9.18
N VAL A 186 11.22 -1.58 9.03
CA VAL A 186 11.66 -0.54 9.96
C VAL A 186 10.43 0.06 10.65
N PRO A 187 10.20 -0.19 11.95
CA PRO A 187 9.07 0.37 12.68
C PRO A 187 9.03 1.90 12.58
N GLY A 188 7.87 2.47 12.24
CA GLY A 188 7.69 3.92 12.13
C GLY A 188 8.19 4.55 10.83
N ASP A 189 8.61 3.74 9.84
CA ASP A 189 9.04 4.25 8.53
C ASP A 189 8.27 3.60 7.36
N SER A 190 6.98 3.89 7.29
CA SER A 190 6.10 3.35 6.24
C SER A 190 6.60 3.66 4.84
N LYS A 191 7.17 4.85 4.58
CA LYS A 191 7.70 5.22 3.25
C LYS A 191 8.83 4.29 2.82
N PHE A 192 9.75 3.98 3.72
CA PHE A 192 10.84 3.04 3.47
C PHE A 192 10.30 1.64 3.20
N ASN A 193 9.44 1.14 4.09
CA ASN A 193 8.93 -0.22 4.03
C ASN A 193 8.12 -0.49 2.76
N GLU A 194 7.18 0.41 2.43
CA GLU A 194 6.32 0.27 1.25
C GLU A 194 7.12 0.43 -0.06
N SER A 195 8.01 1.42 -0.14
CA SER A 195 8.83 1.61 -1.33
C SER A 195 9.79 0.44 -1.58
N PHE A 196 10.33 -0.16 -0.51
CA PHE A 196 11.12 -1.39 -0.60
C PHE A 196 10.29 -2.54 -1.15
N ALA A 197 9.11 -2.80 -0.58
CA ALA A 197 8.23 -3.87 -1.02
C ALA A 197 7.78 -3.67 -2.48
N VAL A 198 7.47 -2.43 -2.90
CA VAL A 198 7.16 -2.11 -4.31
C VAL A 198 8.34 -2.41 -5.23
N ALA A 199 9.57 -2.07 -4.85
CA ALA A 199 10.73 -2.38 -5.69
C ALA A 199 10.96 -3.88 -5.85
N VAL A 200 10.74 -4.68 -4.79
CA VAL A 200 10.83 -6.14 -4.83
C VAL A 200 9.69 -6.75 -5.65
N GLU A 201 8.44 -6.30 -5.44
CA GLU A 201 7.29 -6.82 -6.20
C GLU A 201 7.47 -6.61 -7.70
N GLU A 202 7.92 -5.42 -8.11
CA GLU A 202 8.11 -5.09 -9.53
C GLU A 202 9.17 -5.97 -10.18
N ALA A 203 10.36 -6.08 -9.58
CA ALA A 203 11.43 -6.94 -10.07
C ALA A 203 11.00 -8.42 -10.07
N GLY A 204 10.29 -8.84 -9.03
CA GLY A 204 9.81 -10.21 -8.89
C GLY A 204 8.78 -10.57 -9.97
N VAL A 205 7.82 -9.69 -10.24
CA VAL A 205 6.80 -9.96 -11.27
C VAL A 205 7.39 -9.89 -12.67
N GLU A 206 8.34 -8.99 -12.95
CA GLU A 206 9.05 -9.00 -14.25
C GLU A 206 9.68 -10.36 -14.49
N ARG A 207 10.46 -10.88 -13.54
CA ARG A 207 11.08 -12.20 -13.63
C ARG A 207 10.05 -13.34 -13.69
N TRP A 208 8.96 -13.25 -12.94
CA TRP A 208 7.86 -14.21 -13.02
C TRP A 208 7.25 -14.26 -14.42
N MET A 209 6.99 -13.09 -15.03
CA MET A 209 6.42 -12.99 -16.36
C MET A 209 7.37 -13.48 -17.46
N GLU A 210 8.68 -13.29 -17.30
CA GLU A 210 9.68 -13.82 -18.21
C GLU A 210 9.65 -15.36 -18.27
N LEU A 211 9.51 -16.01 -17.11
CA LEU A 211 9.62 -17.46 -16.98
C LEU A 211 8.27 -18.20 -17.12
N HIS A 212 7.18 -17.59 -16.71
CA HIS A 212 5.86 -18.23 -16.60
C HIS A 212 4.76 -17.55 -17.42
N GLY A 213 4.98 -16.32 -17.92
CA GLY A 213 3.99 -15.60 -18.71
C GLY A 213 3.95 -16.09 -20.15
N ASP A 214 2.77 -16.39 -20.69
CA ASP A 214 2.56 -16.47 -22.12
C ASP A 214 2.50 -15.06 -22.76
N GLU A 215 2.49 -14.98 -24.08
CA GLU A 215 2.46 -13.69 -24.80
C GLU A 215 1.26 -12.83 -24.43
N LYS A 216 0.08 -13.44 -24.30
CA LYS A 216 -1.15 -12.75 -23.90
C LYS A 216 -1.03 -12.16 -22.49
N THR A 217 -0.54 -12.93 -21.53
CA THR A 217 -0.37 -12.52 -20.14
C THR A 217 0.68 -11.42 -20.02
N ARG A 218 1.82 -11.53 -20.72
CA ARG A 218 2.84 -10.48 -20.76
C ARG A 218 2.32 -9.18 -21.34
N LYS A 219 1.57 -9.23 -22.45
CA LYS A 219 0.93 -8.06 -23.06
C LYS A 219 -0.08 -7.39 -22.12
N ALA A 220 -0.93 -8.19 -21.49
CA ALA A 220 -1.91 -7.67 -20.52
C ALA A 220 -1.24 -7.01 -19.31
N TYR A 221 -0.18 -7.62 -18.80
CA TYR A 221 0.59 -7.05 -17.68
C TYR A 221 1.35 -5.78 -18.11
N GLY A 222 1.92 -5.73 -19.32
CA GLY A 222 2.52 -4.52 -19.87
C GLY A 222 1.53 -3.34 -19.91
N ALA A 223 0.35 -3.57 -20.47
CA ALA A 223 -0.71 -2.56 -20.50
C ALA A 223 -1.18 -2.12 -19.10
N TYR A 224 -1.21 -3.04 -18.13
CA TYR A 224 -1.48 -2.70 -16.73
C TYR A 224 -0.38 -1.80 -16.13
N LYS A 225 0.90 -2.14 -16.33
CA LYS A 225 2.04 -1.34 -15.85
C LYS A 225 2.01 0.09 -16.41
N GLU A 226 1.73 0.24 -17.71
CA GLU A 226 1.62 1.56 -18.36
C GLU A 226 0.50 2.40 -17.72
N ARG A 227 -0.70 1.84 -17.60
CA ARG A 227 -1.83 2.54 -16.97
C ARG A 227 -1.54 2.91 -15.52
N LYS A 228 -0.93 2.00 -14.75
CA LYS A 228 -0.52 2.28 -13.36
C LYS A 228 0.49 3.43 -13.29
N ARG A 229 1.47 3.44 -14.19
CA ARG A 229 2.48 4.51 -14.29
C ARG A 229 1.83 5.87 -14.60
N ASP A 230 0.96 5.90 -15.62
CA ASP A 230 0.31 7.13 -16.08
C ASP A 230 -0.64 7.67 -14.99
N PHE A 231 -1.40 6.79 -14.36
CA PHE A 231 -2.26 7.15 -13.23
C PHE A 231 -1.46 7.70 -12.06
N LEU A 232 -0.37 7.04 -11.67
CA LEU A 232 0.51 7.51 -10.62
C LEU A 232 1.14 8.88 -10.95
N ALA A 233 1.57 9.09 -12.20
CA ALA A 233 2.11 10.37 -12.65
C ALA A 233 1.08 11.50 -12.52
N LEU A 234 -0.19 11.24 -12.89
CA LEU A 234 -1.28 12.17 -12.69
C LEU A 234 -1.48 12.53 -11.21
N LEU A 235 -1.53 11.52 -10.34
CA LEU A 235 -1.72 11.74 -8.90
C LEU A 235 -0.57 12.52 -8.27
N LEU A 236 0.68 12.21 -8.64
CA LEU A 236 1.87 12.94 -8.15
C LEU A 236 1.92 14.39 -8.65
N LYS A 237 1.48 14.64 -9.90
CA LYS A 237 1.33 16.00 -10.46
C LYS A 237 0.37 16.83 -9.60
N GLN A 238 -0.80 16.31 -9.31
CA GLN A 238 -1.82 17.03 -8.54
C GLN A 238 -1.43 17.15 -7.07
N ARG A 239 -0.76 16.15 -6.52
CA ARG A 239 -0.19 16.24 -5.17
C ARG A 239 0.83 17.37 -5.07
N LYS A 240 1.71 17.52 -6.07
CA LYS A 240 2.66 18.65 -6.14
C LYS A 240 1.95 20.00 -6.21
N ALA A 241 0.89 20.12 -7.01
CA ALA A 241 0.08 21.34 -7.10
C ALA A 241 -0.58 21.69 -5.76
N LEU A 242 -1.15 20.70 -5.04
CA LEU A 242 -1.70 20.93 -3.70
C LEU A 242 -0.64 21.35 -2.70
N THR A 243 0.55 20.73 -2.72
CA THR A 243 1.65 21.14 -1.85
C THR A 243 2.00 22.60 -2.07
N ALA A 244 2.22 22.98 -3.33
CA ALA A 244 2.52 24.37 -3.69
C ALA A 244 1.40 25.34 -3.28
N ASN A 245 0.11 24.95 -3.44
CA ASN A 245 -1.01 25.77 -3.01
C ASN A 245 -1.00 26.01 -1.48
N TYR A 246 -0.72 24.98 -0.68
CA TYR A 246 -0.73 25.12 0.79
C TYR A 246 0.43 25.92 1.36
N GLU A 247 1.54 25.99 0.62
CA GLU A 247 2.72 26.80 0.97
C GLU A 247 2.59 28.29 0.58
N ARG A 248 1.55 28.68 -0.18
CA ARG A 248 1.32 30.07 -0.57
C ARG A 248 0.95 30.92 0.65
N ASP A 249 1.40 32.17 0.65
CA ASP A 249 1.02 33.20 1.61
C ASP A 249 -0.26 33.91 1.13
N VAL A 250 -1.41 33.22 1.26
CA VAL A 250 -2.74 33.69 0.91
C VAL A 250 -3.76 33.21 1.93
N SER A 251 -5.00 33.73 1.87
CA SER A 251 -6.07 33.31 2.79
C SER A 251 -6.38 31.83 2.68
N ASP A 252 -6.86 31.22 3.76
CA ASP A 252 -7.33 29.83 3.76
C ASP A 252 -8.48 29.61 2.77
N ASP A 253 -9.34 30.63 2.56
CA ASP A 253 -10.41 30.55 1.57
C ASP A 253 -9.89 30.49 0.14
N ASP A 254 -8.82 31.21 -0.19
CA ASP A 254 -8.17 31.10 -1.49
C ASP A 254 -7.50 29.76 -1.67
N LYS A 255 -6.86 29.22 -0.62
CA LYS A 255 -6.31 27.86 -0.64
C LYS A 255 -7.40 26.79 -0.87
N ARG A 256 -8.59 26.95 -0.25
CA ARG A 256 -9.76 26.05 -0.47
C ARG A 256 -10.28 26.10 -1.89
N LYS A 257 -10.41 27.30 -2.48
CA LYS A 257 -10.83 27.48 -3.88
C LYS A 257 -9.85 26.78 -4.83
N GLU A 258 -8.57 27.00 -4.65
CA GLU A 258 -7.54 26.38 -5.48
C GLU A 258 -7.49 24.85 -5.27
N LYS A 259 -7.64 24.36 -4.03
CA LYS A 259 -7.80 22.93 -3.74
C LYS A 259 -8.94 22.32 -4.55
N ALA A 260 -10.10 22.95 -4.57
CA ALA A 260 -11.26 22.47 -5.34
C ALA A 260 -10.96 22.44 -6.85
N ALA A 261 -10.28 23.45 -7.39
CA ALA A 261 -9.89 23.51 -8.79
C ALA A 261 -8.88 22.37 -9.14
N ILE A 262 -7.90 22.11 -8.28
CA ILE A 262 -6.92 21.04 -8.46
C ILE A 262 -7.60 19.66 -8.47
N PHE A 263 -8.55 19.38 -7.55
CA PHE A 263 -9.28 18.13 -7.56
C PHE A 263 -10.22 18.00 -8.77
N GLN A 264 -10.76 19.10 -9.28
CA GLN A 264 -11.52 19.07 -10.53
C GLN A 264 -10.61 18.75 -11.71
N ALA A 265 -9.45 19.41 -11.82
CA ALA A 265 -8.46 19.13 -12.85
C ALA A 265 -7.98 17.66 -12.81
N LEU A 266 -7.82 17.08 -11.61
CA LEU A 266 -7.50 15.65 -11.45
C LEU A 266 -8.55 14.76 -12.11
N LYS A 267 -9.84 15.06 -11.93
CA LYS A 267 -10.94 14.29 -12.55
C LYS A 267 -10.95 14.44 -14.05
N ASP A 268 -10.79 15.67 -14.55
CA ASP A 268 -10.81 15.96 -15.99
C ASP A 268 -9.63 15.30 -16.70
N GLU A 269 -8.43 15.38 -16.15
CA GLU A 269 -7.24 14.71 -16.69
C GLU A 269 -7.35 13.17 -16.62
N TYR A 270 -8.01 12.61 -15.62
CA TYR A 270 -8.30 11.18 -15.59
C TYR A 270 -9.21 10.75 -16.74
N LEU A 271 -10.23 11.53 -17.08
CA LEU A 271 -11.10 11.20 -18.22
C LEU A 271 -10.31 11.16 -19.53
N VAL A 272 -9.37 12.08 -19.73
CA VAL A 272 -8.47 12.06 -20.89
C VAL A 272 -7.57 10.80 -20.87
N LEU A 273 -7.00 10.44 -19.72
CA LEU A 273 -6.22 9.20 -19.61
C LEU A 273 -7.06 7.97 -19.93
N LYS A 274 -8.29 7.92 -19.42
CA LYS A 274 -9.23 6.82 -19.68
C LYS A 274 -9.52 6.65 -21.17
N GLU A 275 -9.72 7.74 -21.90
CA GLU A 275 -9.89 7.73 -23.35
C GLU A 275 -8.63 7.18 -24.05
N ASN A 276 -7.44 7.66 -23.67
CA ASN A 276 -6.16 7.19 -24.21
C ASN A 276 -5.92 5.69 -23.95
N TRP A 277 -6.48 5.14 -22.86
CA TRP A 277 -6.44 3.71 -22.55
C TRP A 277 -7.55 2.88 -23.22
N GLY A 278 -8.26 3.46 -24.20
CA GLY A 278 -9.36 2.79 -24.91
C GLY A 278 -10.60 2.54 -24.05
N GLY A 279 -10.88 3.43 -23.12
CA GLY A 279 -12.05 3.36 -22.23
C GLY A 279 -11.84 2.48 -20.97
N TYR A 280 -10.60 2.15 -20.61
CA TYR A 280 -10.33 1.34 -19.43
C TYR A 280 -10.86 1.99 -18.14
N SER A 281 -11.75 1.29 -17.45
CA SER A 281 -12.52 1.79 -16.29
C SER A 281 -11.97 1.35 -14.92
N GLY A 282 -10.78 0.76 -14.88
CA GLY A 282 -10.24 0.15 -13.64
C GLY A 282 -10.06 1.12 -12.46
N TYR A 283 -9.98 2.43 -12.74
CA TYR A 283 -9.87 3.47 -11.70
C TYR A 283 -11.16 4.25 -11.47
N ASP A 284 -12.26 3.99 -12.19
CA ASP A 284 -13.54 4.71 -12.04
C ASP A 284 -14.05 4.70 -10.61
N ARG A 285 -13.88 3.56 -9.92
CA ARG A 285 -14.30 3.40 -8.53
C ARG A 285 -13.57 4.34 -7.58
N TRP A 286 -12.30 4.64 -7.85
CA TRP A 286 -11.51 5.56 -7.04
C TRP A 286 -12.02 7.00 -7.16
N PHE A 287 -12.57 7.36 -8.34
CA PHE A 287 -13.17 8.68 -8.59
C PHE A 287 -14.66 8.77 -8.23
N ALA A 288 -15.31 7.67 -7.86
CA ALA A 288 -16.75 7.64 -7.55
C ALA A 288 -17.09 8.35 -6.23
N GLU A 289 -16.13 8.44 -5.31
CA GLU A 289 -16.29 9.15 -4.04
C GLU A 289 -15.66 10.55 -4.11
N PRO A 290 -16.08 11.49 -3.24
CA PRO A 290 -15.46 12.79 -3.14
C PRO A 290 -13.98 12.67 -2.79
N LEU A 291 -13.10 13.14 -3.66
CA LEU A 291 -11.67 13.13 -3.44
C LEU A 291 -11.26 14.16 -2.38
N SER A 292 -10.25 13.82 -1.62
CA SER A 292 -9.68 14.65 -0.57
C SER A 292 -8.16 14.49 -0.45
N ASN A 293 -7.52 15.32 0.36
CA ASN A 293 -6.09 15.22 0.63
C ASN A 293 -5.66 13.83 1.12
N ALA A 294 -6.53 13.14 1.86
CA ALA A 294 -6.24 11.81 2.37
C ALA A 294 -5.94 10.81 1.24
N HIS A 295 -6.67 10.87 0.11
CA HIS A 295 -6.44 10.05 -1.07
C HIS A 295 -5.04 10.24 -1.67
N LEU A 296 -4.56 11.49 -1.73
CA LEU A 296 -3.26 11.81 -2.32
C LEU A 296 -2.10 11.66 -1.33
N SER A 297 -2.37 11.69 -0.02
CA SER A 297 -1.34 11.52 1.00
C SER A 297 -0.80 10.09 1.05
N ALA A 298 -1.65 9.09 0.86
CA ALA A 298 -1.29 7.68 0.87
C ALA A 298 -0.29 7.33 -0.25
N ILE A 299 -0.42 7.96 -1.42
CA ILE A 299 0.41 7.68 -2.61
C ILE A 299 1.91 7.89 -2.35
N ALA A 300 2.26 8.96 -1.66
CA ALA A 300 3.66 9.25 -1.32
C ALA A 300 4.30 8.16 -0.45
N THR A 301 3.51 7.52 0.41
CA THR A 301 3.99 6.45 1.28
C THR A 301 4.55 5.27 0.48
N TYR A 302 3.95 4.96 -0.67
CA TYR A 302 4.30 3.79 -1.47
C TYR A 302 5.37 4.05 -2.54
N HIS A 303 5.58 5.31 -2.96
CA HIS A 303 6.34 5.58 -4.19
C HIS A 303 7.53 6.52 -4.05
N ASP A 304 7.66 7.26 -2.94
CA ASP A 304 8.70 8.29 -2.80
C ASP A 304 10.12 7.74 -2.97
N PHE A 305 10.42 6.53 -2.50
CA PHE A 305 11.76 5.94 -2.53
C PHE A 305 11.92 4.77 -3.51
N VAL A 306 10.90 4.41 -4.28
CA VAL A 306 10.99 3.34 -5.29
C VAL A 306 12.13 3.59 -6.29
N PRO A 307 12.35 4.81 -6.83
CA PRO A 307 13.47 5.07 -7.72
C PRO A 307 14.84 4.76 -7.07
N GLY A 308 15.02 5.12 -5.80
CA GLY A 308 16.25 4.83 -5.05
C GLY A 308 16.49 3.33 -4.85
N PHE A 309 15.45 2.56 -4.50
CA PHE A 309 15.56 1.10 -4.38
C PHE A 309 15.80 0.41 -5.72
N ARG A 310 15.17 0.88 -6.81
CA ARG A 310 15.45 0.37 -8.17
C ARG A 310 16.90 0.63 -8.59
N ALA A 311 17.43 1.81 -8.32
CA ALA A 311 18.83 2.15 -8.58
C ALA A 311 19.77 1.24 -7.77
N MET A 312 19.45 1.01 -6.49
CA MET A 312 20.22 0.10 -5.63
C MET A 312 20.20 -1.33 -6.19
N LEU A 313 19.03 -1.86 -6.58
CA LEU A 313 18.90 -3.19 -7.16
C LEU A 313 19.68 -3.31 -8.47
N ALA A 314 19.57 -2.33 -9.37
CA ALA A 314 20.30 -2.30 -10.65
C ALA A 314 21.83 -2.30 -10.42
N LYS A 315 22.32 -1.60 -9.39
CA LYS A 315 23.74 -1.59 -9.02
C LYS A 315 24.21 -2.96 -8.49
N GLN A 316 23.42 -3.64 -7.68
CA GLN A 316 23.78 -4.92 -7.06
C GLN A 316 23.67 -6.09 -8.06
N LYS A 317 22.74 -6.02 -9.03
CA LYS A 317 22.45 -7.09 -10.01
C LYS A 317 22.10 -8.46 -9.42
N ASP A 318 21.88 -8.53 -8.12
CA ASP A 318 21.62 -9.73 -7.34
C ASP A 318 20.72 -9.38 -6.17
N LEU A 319 19.62 -10.11 -5.98
CA LEU A 319 18.64 -9.83 -4.94
C LEU A 319 19.19 -10.07 -3.54
N GLY A 320 20.04 -11.06 -3.32
CA GLY A 320 20.64 -11.32 -2.02
C GLY A 320 21.54 -10.16 -1.57
N LYS A 321 22.38 -9.63 -2.50
CA LYS A 321 23.21 -8.45 -2.25
C LYS A 321 22.36 -7.20 -2.06
N PHE A 322 21.28 -7.08 -2.84
CA PHE A 322 20.31 -5.99 -2.67
C PHE A 322 19.69 -6.02 -1.27
N TYR A 323 19.20 -7.17 -0.80
CA TYR A 323 18.63 -7.29 0.55
C TYR A 323 19.67 -7.00 1.65
N ALA A 324 20.93 -7.42 1.46
CA ALA A 324 22.02 -7.08 2.39
C ALA A 324 22.23 -5.55 2.45
N ALA A 325 22.27 -4.87 1.31
CA ALA A 325 22.40 -3.43 1.24
C ALA A 325 21.20 -2.70 1.88
N VAL A 326 19.98 -3.18 1.67
CA VAL A 326 18.77 -2.62 2.31
C VAL A 326 18.80 -2.83 3.81
N ARG A 327 19.24 -4.00 4.32
CA ARG A 327 19.44 -4.24 5.76
C ARG A 327 20.46 -3.25 6.34
N SER A 328 21.58 -3.02 5.68
CA SER A 328 22.57 -2.01 6.14
C SER A 328 21.94 -0.61 6.17
N LEU A 329 21.17 -0.25 5.15
CA LEU A 329 20.47 1.04 5.11
C LEU A 329 19.43 1.15 6.24
N SER A 330 18.74 0.06 6.60
CA SER A 330 17.72 0.04 7.65
C SER A 330 18.28 0.33 9.05
N THR A 331 19.57 0.14 9.27
CA THR A 331 20.22 0.45 10.57
C THR A 331 20.53 1.92 10.78
N LEU A 332 20.48 2.74 9.72
CA LEU A 332 20.72 4.18 9.81
C LEU A 332 19.53 4.88 10.48
N ASN A 333 19.77 6.10 10.99
CA ASN A 333 18.66 6.95 11.42
C ASN A 333 17.77 7.33 10.20
N LYS A 334 16.53 7.72 10.47
CA LYS A 334 15.50 7.95 9.45
C LYS A 334 15.93 8.98 8.40
N ASP A 335 16.48 10.11 8.85
CA ASP A 335 16.85 11.22 7.95
C ASP A 335 17.99 10.84 7.02
N GLU A 336 18.99 10.13 7.53
CA GLU A 336 20.12 9.64 6.74
C GLU A 336 19.68 8.61 5.71
N ARG A 337 18.86 7.66 6.13
CA ARG A 337 18.27 6.62 5.26
C ARG A 337 17.47 7.25 4.12
N HIS A 338 16.63 8.25 4.42
CA HIS A 338 15.84 8.98 3.44
C HIS A 338 16.70 9.77 2.47
N ARG A 339 17.73 10.47 2.96
CA ARG A 339 18.68 11.21 2.09
C ARG A 339 19.40 10.29 1.10
N GLN A 340 19.90 9.15 1.58
CA GLN A 340 20.59 8.20 0.71
C GLN A 340 19.68 7.63 -0.39
N LEU A 341 18.44 7.28 -0.06
CA LEU A 341 17.47 6.78 -1.06
C LEU A 341 17.08 7.86 -2.07
N ALA A 342 16.85 9.08 -1.63
CA ALA A 342 16.55 10.21 -2.52
C ALA A 342 17.72 10.48 -3.48
N GLY A 343 18.94 10.55 -3.00
CA GLY A 343 20.14 10.76 -3.82
C GLY A 343 20.38 9.64 -4.86
N LEU A 344 20.09 8.40 -4.52
CA LEU A 344 20.15 7.28 -5.47
C LEU A 344 19.09 7.43 -6.57
N GLY A 345 17.87 7.87 -6.23
CA GLY A 345 16.79 8.07 -7.19
C GLY A 345 17.06 9.21 -8.17
N GLU A 346 17.60 10.32 -7.70
CA GLU A 346 17.98 11.48 -8.53
C GLU A 346 19.09 11.14 -9.53
N SER A 347 20.10 10.38 -9.12
CA SER A 347 21.21 9.97 -9.97
C SER A 347 20.75 9.18 -11.19
N THR A 348 19.67 8.41 -11.05
CA THR A 348 19.12 7.56 -12.13
C THR A 348 18.30 8.39 -13.13
N SER A 349 17.59 9.41 -12.67
CA SER A 349 16.80 10.30 -13.53
C SER A 349 17.66 11.18 -14.43
N VAL A 350 18.82 11.63 -13.95
CA VAL A 350 19.81 12.43 -14.74
C VAL A 350 20.45 11.57 -15.83
N THR A 351 20.73 10.30 -15.56
CA THR A 351 21.36 9.39 -16.54
C THR A 351 20.37 9.01 -17.66
N ALA A 352 19.08 8.82 -17.33
CA ALA A 352 18.04 8.52 -18.32
C ALA A 352 17.71 9.72 -19.21
N GLY A 353 17.78 10.95 -18.69
CA GLY A 353 17.61 12.18 -19.48
C GLY A 353 18.75 12.46 -20.47
N ASN A 354 19.97 12.07 -20.15
CA ASN A 354 21.14 12.27 -21.02
C ASN A 354 21.26 11.24 -22.16
N THR A 355 20.68 10.07 -22.03
CA THR A 355 20.68 9.06 -23.11
C THR A 355 19.67 9.39 -24.20
N LEU A 356 18.56 10.08 -23.90
CA LEU A 356 17.59 10.52 -24.92
C LEU A 356 18.01 11.80 -25.68
N GLY A 357 19.03 12.52 -25.18
CA GLY A 357 19.55 13.73 -25.82
C GLY A 357 20.69 13.50 -26.82
N ASN A 358 21.27 12.30 -26.89
CA ASN A 358 22.42 12.00 -27.75
C ASN A 358 22.07 11.23 -29.06
N ASP A 359 20.84 10.76 -29.20
CA ASP A 359 20.39 10.07 -30.45
C ASP A 359 19.67 10.99 -31.45
N MET A 360 19.70 12.31 -31.22
CA MET A 360 19.19 13.33 -32.16
C MET A 360 20.29 14.35 -32.55
N ARG A 361 21.48 13.88 -32.90
CA ARG A 361 22.47 14.70 -33.60
C ARG A 361 23.07 13.93 -34.77
#